data_5be87aa474bd49eeeaade82f893b659b
#
_entry.id   5be87aa474bd49eeeaade82f893b659b
#
_cell.length_a   1.000
_cell.length_b   1.000
_cell.length_c   1.000
_cell.angle_alpha   90.00
_cell.angle_beta   90.00
_cell.angle_gamma   90.00
#
_symmetry.space_group_name_H-M   'P 1'
#
loop_
_entity.id
_entity.type
_entity.pdbx_description
1 polymer ?
#
loop_
_entity_poly.entity_id
_entity_poly.type
_entity_poly.pdbx_seq_one_letter_code
_entity_poly.pdbx_strand_id
1 'polypeptide(L)'
;KTSRILNIEWSPEYAESVRYENASLYHAIRYAVQHPEEVCFSPSAAFHHANPTRGALFCAFSGQVIASMKIYYEFGLCGAYIDLDGHYGNSIDNSRDFVKDIDYAISPVCGNINIMASYEKYLEELRSNLSILRTEITEGRVHYVVFCHGADSHEWDELASQLTTEEWVECSRIVYSFIKEIESQTHRQIPLILALFGGYRRDDYNSVLSLHTADLVTCLNILCGHNIDYLPEVTPRKVL
;
A
#
# COMPACT_ATOMS: atom_id res chain seq x y z
N LYS A 1 22.38 -8.05 -16.16
CA LYS A 1 21.67 -9.17 -15.47
C LYS A 1 20.48 -8.68 -14.65
N THR A 2 20.55 -7.52 -14.03
CA THR A 2 19.49 -6.95 -13.17
C THR A 2 18.24 -6.60 -13.97
N SER A 3 18.37 -6.09 -15.18
CA SER A 3 17.24 -5.69 -16.03
C SER A 3 16.31 -6.85 -16.41
N ARG A 4 16.84 -8.07 -16.61
CA ARG A 4 16.02 -9.26 -16.93
C ARG A 4 15.17 -9.72 -15.77
N ILE A 5 15.62 -9.51 -14.53
CA ILE A 5 14.90 -9.89 -13.30
C ILE A 5 13.80 -8.86 -13.00
N LEU A 6 14.05 -7.61 -13.36
CA LEU A 6 13.10 -6.50 -13.13
C LEU A 6 12.05 -6.36 -14.25
N ASN A 7 12.23 -7.03 -15.39
CA ASN A 7 11.45 -6.83 -16.62
C ASN A 7 11.48 -5.37 -17.14
N ILE A 8 12.51 -4.61 -16.78
CA ILE A 8 12.69 -3.21 -17.16
C ILE A 8 14.11 -3.05 -17.74
N GLU A 9 14.24 -2.29 -18.80
CA GLU A 9 15.53 -1.96 -19.37
C GLU A 9 16.30 -1.03 -18.44
N TRP A 10 17.56 -1.37 -18.17
CA TRP A 10 18.42 -0.53 -17.33
C TRP A 10 18.87 0.73 -18.06
N SER A 11 18.67 1.88 -17.42
CA SER A 11 19.26 3.15 -17.84
C SER A 11 19.62 4.00 -16.62
N PRO A 12 20.49 5.02 -16.77
CA PRO A 12 20.75 5.99 -15.69
C PRO A 12 19.47 6.70 -15.21
N GLU A 13 18.56 7.03 -16.13
CA GLU A 13 17.29 7.69 -15.86
C GLU A 13 16.37 6.78 -15.02
N TYR A 14 16.33 5.47 -15.36
CA TYR A 14 15.61 4.51 -14.54
C TYR A 14 16.19 4.40 -13.12
N ALA A 15 17.51 4.35 -12.99
CA ALA A 15 18.15 4.32 -11.67
C ALA A 15 17.84 5.57 -10.84
N GLU A 16 17.72 6.71 -11.50
CA GLU A 16 17.33 7.96 -10.83
C GLU A 16 15.84 7.96 -10.46
N SER A 17 14.94 7.53 -11.35
CA SER A 17 13.51 7.43 -11.07
C SER A 17 13.23 6.57 -9.81
N VAL A 18 13.90 5.41 -9.69
CA VAL A 18 13.79 4.53 -8.53
C VAL A 18 14.21 5.22 -7.22
N ARG A 19 15.18 6.13 -7.27
CA ARG A 19 15.55 6.93 -6.08
C ARG A 19 14.43 7.89 -5.68
N TYR A 20 13.77 8.53 -6.65
CA TYR A 20 12.62 9.39 -6.39
C TYR A 20 11.41 8.61 -5.89
N GLU A 21 11.14 7.43 -6.43
CA GLU A 21 10.08 6.54 -5.96
C GLU A 21 10.26 6.22 -4.47
N ASN A 22 11.44 5.74 -4.08
CA ASN A 22 11.73 5.43 -2.68
C ASN A 22 11.73 6.68 -1.79
N ALA A 23 12.23 7.81 -2.29
CA ALA A 23 12.19 9.07 -1.57
C ALA A 23 10.75 9.57 -1.37
N SER A 24 9.87 9.41 -2.37
CA SER A 24 8.46 9.78 -2.26
C SER A 24 7.79 9.08 -1.09
N LEU A 25 7.93 7.75 -0.97
CA LEU A 25 7.35 6.99 0.14
C LEU A 25 7.93 7.44 1.49
N TYR A 26 9.26 7.54 1.60
CA TYR A 26 9.89 7.99 2.84
C TYR A 26 9.41 9.39 3.26
N HIS A 27 9.37 10.36 2.34
CA HIS A 27 8.96 11.71 2.67
C HIS A 27 7.46 11.80 2.98
N ALA A 28 6.62 11.00 2.33
CA ALA A 28 5.20 10.91 2.67
C ALA A 28 5.00 10.37 4.10
N ILE A 29 5.70 9.30 4.48
CA ILE A 29 5.65 8.78 5.86
C ILE A 29 6.19 9.82 6.84
N ARG A 30 7.36 10.40 6.53
CA ARG A 30 8.00 11.41 7.38
C ARG A 30 7.10 12.62 7.64
N TYR A 31 6.40 13.08 6.61
CA TYR A 31 5.46 14.19 6.75
C TYR A 31 4.24 13.80 7.58
N ALA A 32 3.62 12.64 7.26
CA ALA A 32 2.44 12.17 7.97
C ALA A 32 2.68 11.96 9.47
N VAL A 33 3.83 11.44 9.88
CA VAL A 33 4.14 11.26 11.33
C VAL A 33 4.37 12.59 12.05
N GLN A 34 4.68 13.67 11.33
CA GLN A 34 4.81 15.01 11.88
C GLN A 34 3.50 15.81 11.83
N HIS A 35 2.58 15.43 10.91
CA HIS A 35 1.29 16.05 10.67
C HIS A 35 0.19 14.96 10.62
N PRO A 36 -0.08 14.28 11.75
CA PRO A 36 -0.96 13.11 11.77
C PRO A 36 -2.42 13.41 11.42
N GLU A 37 -2.81 14.68 11.41
CA GLU A 37 -4.11 15.16 10.97
C GLU A 37 -4.28 15.21 9.45
N GLU A 38 -3.19 15.04 8.70
CA GLU A 38 -3.19 15.06 7.24
C GLU A 38 -2.93 13.68 6.65
N VAL A 39 -3.72 13.30 5.64
CA VAL A 39 -3.46 12.08 4.85
C VAL A 39 -2.44 12.42 3.76
N CYS A 40 -1.36 11.64 3.70
CA CYS A 40 -0.31 11.83 2.71
C CYS A 40 -0.46 10.84 1.57
N PHE A 41 -0.24 11.30 0.33
CA PHE A 41 -0.24 10.46 -0.85
C PHE A 41 1.14 10.41 -1.50
N SER A 42 1.70 9.20 -1.63
CA SER A 42 2.90 8.91 -2.41
C SER A 42 2.48 8.32 -3.76
N PRO A 43 2.51 9.09 -4.86
CA PRO A 43 2.14 8.60 -6.19
C PRO A 43 3.25 7.73 -6.79
N SER A 44 3.71 6.74 -6.05
CA SER A 44 4.79 5.85 -6.43
C SER A 44 4.52 4.44 -5.95
N ALA A 45 5.08 3.46 -6.66
CA ALA A 45 4.86 2.05 -6.50
C ALA A 45 6.19 1.28 -6.59
N ALA A 46 6.12 -0.02 -6.86
CA ALA A 46 7.28 -0.88 -7.15
C ALA A 46 8.23 -1.09 -5.96
N PHE A 47 7.69 -1.42 -4.80
CA PHE A 47 8.46 -1.61 -3.56
C PHE A 47 8.44 -3.03 -3.00
N HIS A 48 7.37 -3.80 -3.20
CA HIS A 48 7.02 -4.93 -2.35
C HIS A 48 7.59 -6.29 -2.78
N HIS A 49 8.32 -6.36 -3.91
CA HIS A 49 8.96 -7.60 -4.36
C HIS A 49 10.48 -7.63 -4.24
N ALA A 50 11.11 -6.46 -4.09
CA ALA A 50 12.56 -6.43 -3.92
C ALA A 50 12.98 -7.09 -2.61
N ASN A 51 14.06 -7.83 -2.64
CA ASN A 51 14.64 -8.44 -1.45
C ASN A 51 16.07 -7.89 -1.20
N PRO A 52 16.70 -8.17 -0.05
CA PRO A 52 17.97 -7.56 0.32
C PRO A 52 19.12 -7.72 -0.68
N THR A 53 19.07 -8.73 -1.54
CA THR A 53 20.17 -9.06 -2.45
C THR A 53 19.88 -8.77 -3.92
N ARG A 54 18.61 -8.50 -4.26
CA ARG A 54 18.20 -8.25 -5.65
C ARG A 54 16.84 -7.59 -5.75
N GLY A 55 16.62 -6.80 -6.80
CA GLY A 55 15.29 -6.43 -7.23
C GLY A 55 14.52 -7.60 -7.87
N ALA A 56 13.21 -7.51 -7.90
CA ALA A 56 12.32 -8.49 -8.52
C ALA A 56 11.01 -7.82 -8.99
N LEU A 57 10.40 -8.34 -10.06
CA LEU A 57 9.05 -8.00 -10.53
C LEU A 57 8.77 -6.47 -10.51
N PHE A 58 9.51 -5.70 -11.29
CA PHE A 58 9.48 -4.24 -11.36
C PHE A 58 10.02 -3.50 -10.12
N CYS A 59 10.15 -4.14 -8.97
CA CYS A 59 10.66 -3.53 -7.74
C CYS A 59 12.19 -3.57 -7.69
N ALA A 60 12.85 -2.43 -7.84
CA ALA A 60 14.31 -2.34 -7.79
C ALA A 60 14.84 -2.38 -6.36
N PHE A 61 14.20 -1.68 -5.44
CA PHE A 61 14.50 -1.64 -4.03
C PHE A 61 13.25 -1.81 -3.19
N SER A 62 13.41 -2.32 -1.96
CA SER A 62 12.32 -2.35 -0.99
C SER A 62 12.11 -0.96 -0.36
N GLY A 63 11.29 -0.12 -1.02
CA GLY A 63 10.95 1.19 -0.49
C GLY A 63 10.29 1.14 0.87
N GLN A 64 9.46 0.11 1.11
CA GLN A 64 8.80 -0.13 2.39
C GLN A 64 9.81 -0.30 3.53
N VAL A 65 10.80 -1.18 3.34
CA VAL A 65 11.84 -1.44 4.36
C VAL A 65 12.75 -0.22 4.51
N ILE A 66 13.21 0.38 3.41
CA ILE A 66 14.10 1.55 3.44
C ILE A 66 13.42 2.72 4.16
N ALA A 67 12.17 3.03 3.82
CA ALA A 67 11.44 4.13 4.43
C ALA A 67 11.20 3.88 5.91
N SER A 68 10.72 2.69 6.29
CA SER A 68 10.43 2.35 7.68
C SER A 68 11.68 2.35 8.55
N MET A 69 12.81 1.80 8.08
CA MET A 69 14.07 1.85 8.82
C MET A 69 14.54 3.28 9.05
N LYS A 70 14.40 4.17 8.06
CA LYS A 70 14.74 5.59 8.23
C LYS A 70 13.83 6.27 9.24
N ILE A 71 12.53 6.02 9.20
CA ILE A 71 11.55 6.54 10.17
C ILE A 71 11.85 6.03 11.58
N TYR A 72 12.18 4.75 11.72
CA TYR A 72 12.58 4.20 13.01
C TYR A 72 13.84 4.87 13.57
N TYR A 73 14.89 5.01 12.77
CA TYR A 73 16.12 5.67 13.24
C TYR A 73 15.97 7.17 13.51
N GLU A 74 15.04 7.86 12.83
CA GLU A 74 14.80 9.29 13.00
C GLU A 74 13.84 9.59 14.16
N PHE A 75 12.79 8.77 14.34
CA PHE A 75 11.69 9.05 15.27
C PHE A 75 11.40 7.93 16.28
N GLY A 76 11.98 6.76 16.14
CA GLY A 76 11.68 5.59 16.98
C GLY A 76 10.30 4.98 16.72
N LEU A 77 9.70 5.22 15.54
CA LEU A 77 8.33 4.80 15.22
C LEU A 77 8.31 3.50 14.42
N CYS A 78 7.31 2.67 14.72
CA CYS A 78 7.00 1.42 14.04
C CYS A 78 5.78 1.58 13.14
N GLY A 79 5.82 1.04 11.94
CA GLY A 79 4.72 1.09 10.97
C GLY A 79 4.12 -0.25 10.62
N ALA A 80 3.00 -0.19 9.91
CA ALA A 80 2.36 -1.33 9.27
C ALA A 80 1.93 -0.98 7.83
N TYR A 81 1.95 -1.98 6.97
CA TYR A 81 1.54 -1.90 5.58
C TYR A 81 0.30 -2.75 5.37
N ILE A 82 -0.75 -2.15 4.81
CA ILE A 82 -1.92 -2.84 4.27
C ILE A 82 -1.70 -2.89 2.77
N ASP A 83 -1.27 -4.03 2.26
CA ASP A 83 -0.89 -4.23 0.87
C ASP A 83 -1.97 -5.06 0.16
N LEU A 84 -2.83 -4.36 -0.58
CA LEU A 84 -3.92 -4.92 -1.38
C LEU A 84 -3.59 -4.91 -2.88
N ASP A 85 -2.31 -4.95 -3.23
CA ASP A 85 -1.86 -5.31 -4.58
C ASP A 85 -2.29 -6.75 -4.90
N GLY A 86 -2.55 -7.04 -6.14
CA GLY A 86 -2.96 -8.37 -6.59
C GLY A 86 -1.88 -9.45 -6.45
N HIS A 87 -0.66 -9.06 -6.09
CA HIS A 87 0.48 -9.95 -5.87
C HIS A 87 0.98 -9.88 -4.43
N TYR A 88 1.37 -11.04 -3.89
CA TYR A 88 1.92 -11.08 -2.53
C TYR A 88 3.20 -10.26 -2.38
N GLY A 89 3.16 -9.22 -1.56
CA GLY A 89 4.29 -8.36 -1.24
C GLY A 89 5.25 -9.03 -0.25
N ASN A 90 6.29 -9.70 -0.74
CA ASN A 90 7.22 -10.49 0.07
C ASN A 90 8.48 -9.73 0.53
N SER A 91 8.61 -8.47 0.19
CA SER A 91 9.83 -7.69 0.45
C SER A 91 10.13 -7.54 1.94
N ILE A 92 9.12 -7.22 2.75
CA ILE A 92 9.26 -7.04 4.19
C ILE A 92 9.68 -8.37 4.83
N ASP A 93 8.97 -9.46 4.52
CA ASP A 93 9.23 -10.78 5.11
C ASP A 93 10.63 -11.30 4.75
N ASN A 94 11.01 -11.16 3.47
CA ASN A 94 12.34 -11.56 3.00
C ASN A 94 13.48 -10.71 3.61
N SER A 95 13.17 -9.57 4.19
CA SER A 95 14.17 -8.68 4.79
C SER A 95 14.41 -8.95 6.28
N ARG A 96 13.54 -9.69 6.96
CA ARG A 96 13.64 -9.91 8.42
C ARG A 96 14.93 -10.60 8.86
N ASP A 97 15.44 -11.55 8.08
CA ASP A 97 16.69 -12.26 8.38
C ASP A 97 17.95 -11.43 8.02
N PHE A 98 17.82 -10.33 7.31
CA PHE A 98 18.94 -9.56 6.77
C PHE A 98 19.07 -8.16 7.38
N VAL A 99 17.94 -7.55 7.76
CA VAL A 99 17.93 -6.18 8.26
C VAL A 99 17.77 -6.19 9.76
N LYS A 100 18.86 -5.84 10.46
CA LYS A 100 18.83 -5.67 11.90
C LYS A 100 17.81 -4.59 12.28
N ASP A 101 17.13 -4.81 13.39
CA ASP A 101 16.16 -3.87 13.97
C ASP A 101 14.86 -3.67 13.13
N ILE A 102 14.64 -4.47 12.08
CA ILE A 102 13.45 -4.35 11.22
C ILE A 102 12.14 -4.53 12.02
N ASP A 103 12.14 -5.40 13.02
CA ASP A 103 10.97 -5.69 13.87
C ASP A 103 10.60 -4.50 14.80
N TYR A 104 11.50 -3.55 14.97
CA TYR A 104 11.19 -2.27 15.62
C TYR A 104 10.68 -1.20 14.66
N ALA A 105 11.00 -1.33 13.38
CA ALA A 105 10.57 -0.39 12.33
C ALA A 105 9.27 -0.79 11.65
N ILE A 106 9.02 -2.11 11.52
CA ILE A 106 7.83 -2.69 10.90
C ILE A 106 7.31 -3.79 11.82
N SER A 107 6.06 -3.69 12.25
CA SER A 107 5.47 -4.64 13.20
C SER A 107 5.71 -6.10 12.77
N PRO A 108 6.26 -6.95 13.65
CA PRO A 108 6.41 -8.38 13.36
C PRO A 108 5.07 -9.13 13.36
N VAL A 109 4.02 -8.54 13.90
CA VAL A 109 2.69 -9.16 14.03
C VAL A 109 1.78 -8.84 12.85
N CYS A 110 1.75 -7.57 12.42
CA CYS A 110 0.85 -7.10 11.38
C CYS A 110 1.50 -6.08 10.43
N GLY A 111 2.84 -6.07 10.35
CA GLY A 111 3.56 -5.08 9.56
C GLY A 111 3.51 -5.32 8.04
N ASN A 112 3.05 -6.47 7.58
CA ASN A 112 2.91 -6.83 6.17
C ASN A 112 1.59 -7.56 5.95
N ILE A 113 0.49 -6.83 5.89
CA ILE A 113 -0.85 -7.38 5.66
C ILE A 113 -1.05 -7.53 4.16
N ASN A 114 -1.10 -8.76 3.69
CA ASN A 114 -1.52 -9.14 2.34
C ASN A 114 -2.73 -10.07 2.44
N ILE A 115 -3.67 -9.96 1.52
CA ILE A 115 -4.87 -10.80 1.50
C ILE A 115 -4.67 -11.93 0.50
N MET A 116 -4.70 -13.15 1.00
CA MET A 116 -4.45 -14.36 0.20
C MET A 116 -5.73 -15.15 -0.10
N ALA A 117 -6.82 -14.84 0.56
CA ALA A 117 -8.10 -15.49 0.32
C ALA A 117 -8.66 -15.12 -1.06
N SER A 118 -9.30 -16.09 -1.71
CA SER A 118 -9.97 -15.87 -3.00
C SER A 118 -11.38 -15.27 -2.79
N TYR A 119 -11.76 -14.36 -3.68
CA TYR A 119 -13.12 -13.83 -3.88
C TYR A 119 -13.97 -13.62 -2.60
N GLU A 120 -14.91 -14.51 -2.34
CA GLU A 120 -15.89 -14.40 -1.25
C GLU A 120 -15.29 -14.19 0.14
N LYS A 121 -14.06 -14.65 0.36
CA LYS A 121 -13.37 -14.55 1.66
C LYS A 121 -12.41 -13.37 1.74
N TYR A 122 -12.18 -12.66 0.66
CA TYR A 122 -11.19 -11.56 0.62
C TYR A 122 -11.50 -10.48 1.65
N LEU A 123 -12.73 -9.95 1.64
CA LEU A 123 -13.16 -8.90 2.55
C LEU A 123 -13.22 -9.38 4.02
N GLU A 124 -13.53 -10.67 4.25
CA GLU A 124 -13.53 -11.27 5.58
C GLU A 124 -12.09 -11.35 6.12
N GLU A 125 -11.14 -11.83 5.31
CA GLU A 125 -9.72 -11.87 5.68
C GLU A 125 -9.15 -10.48 5.92
N LEU A 126 -9.50 -9.49 5.10
CA LEU A 126 -9.12 -8.08 5.31
C LEU A 126 -9.61 -7.60 6.68
N ARG A 127 -10.89 -7.77 7.01
CA ARG A 127 -11.44 -7.36 8.31
C ARG A 127 -10.77 -8.07 9.49
N SER A 128 -10.44 -9.36 9.33
CA SER A 128 -9.73 -10.13 10.35
C SER A 128 -8.32 -9.58 10.62
N ASN A 129 -7.55 -9.31 9.58
CA ASN A 129 -6.22 -8.71 9.71
C ASN A 129 -6.27 -7.31 10.31
N LEU A 130 -7.25 -6.49 9.93
CA LEU A 130 -7.46 -5.17 10.52
C LEU A 130 -7.82 -5.24 12.00
N SER A 131 -8.48 -6.29 12.47
CA SER A 131 -8.73 -6.50 13.90
C SER A 131 -7.43 -6.70 14.70
N ILE A 132 -6.46 -7.41 14.14
CA ILE A 132 -5.13 -7.56 14.73
C ILE A 132 -4.40 -6.21 14.74
N LEU A 133 -4.41 -5.51 13.61
CA LEU A 133 -3.79 -4.19 13.48
C LEU A 133 -4.40 -3.17 14.48
N ARG A 134 -5.72 -3.23 14.72
CA ARG A 134 -6.40 -2.40 15.73
C ARG A 134 -5.75 -2.55 17.11
N THR A 135 -5.51 -3.79 17.53
CA THR A 135 -4.86 -4.07 18.81
C THR A 135 -3.46 -3.46 18.86
N GLU A 136 -2.66 -3.65 17.82
CA GLU A 136 -1.30 -3.12 17.75
C GLU A 136 -1.25 -1.58 17.78
N ILE A 137 -2.20 -0.91 17.11
CA ILE A 137 -2.31 0.55 17.13
C ILE A 137 -2.79 1.05 18.50
N THR A 138 -3.83 0.43 19.06
CA THR A 138 -4.41 0.89 20.35
C THR A 138 -3.46 0.70 21.52
N GLU A 139 -2.63 -0.33 21.48
CA GLU A 139 -1.59 -0.59 22.48
C GLU A 139 -0.28 0.19 22.21
N GLY A 140 -0.23 0.99 21.13
CA GLY A 140 0.90 1.87 20.83
C GLY A 140 2.14 1.14 20.28
N ARG A 141 1.98 -0.04 19.71
CA ARG A 141 3.06 -0.77 19.03
C ARG A 141 3.18 -0.42 17.54
N VAL A 142 2.08 0.00 16.92
CA VAL A 142 2.06 0.56 15.56
C VAL A 142 1.69 2.04 15.64
N HIS A 143 2.46 2.87 14.96
CA HIS A 143 2.38 4.33 15.07
C HIS A 143 1.90 5.00 13.78
N TYR A 144 2.04 4.35 12.63
CA TYR A 144 1.58 4.83 11.32
C TYR A 144 1.18 3.67 10.43
N VAL A 145 0.33 3.93 9.46
CA VAL A 145 -0.16 2.95 8.50
C VAL A 145 0.11 3.43 7.08
N VAL A 146 0.62 2.53 6.23
CA VAL A 146 0.74 2.74 4.79
C VAL A 146 -0.26 1.84 4.09
N PHE A 147 -1.17 2.43 3.31
CA PHE A 147 -2.14 1.71 2.51
C PHE A 147 -1.67 1.66 1.06
N CYS A 148 -1.36 0.48 0.60
CA CYS A 148 -0.89 0.15 -0.74
C CYS A 148 -2.06 -0.51 -1.50
N HIS A 149 -2.83 0.25 -2.28
CA HIS A 149 -3.99 -0.26 -2.98
C HIS A 149 -3.73 -0.36 -4.47
N GLY A 150 -3.44 -1.59 -4.94
CA GLY A 150 -3.22 -1.88 -6.35
C GLY A 150 -4.54 -2.00 -7.13
N ALA A 151 -4.61 -1.35 -8.29
CA ALA A 151 -5.71 -1.55 -9.22
C ALA A 151 -5.67 -2.93 -9.89
N ASP A 152 -4.55 -3.64 -9.78
CA ASP A 152 -4.33 -4.97 -10.34
C ASP A 152 -5.09 -6.09 -9.62
N SER A 153 -5.52 -5.87 -8.38
CA SER A 153 -6.46 -6.78 -7.71
C SER A 153 -7.88 -6.74 -8.29
N HIS A 154 -8.19 -5.81 -9.20
CA HIS A 154 -9.49 -5.74 -9.89
C HIS A 154 -9.64 -6.85 -10.94
N GLU A 155 -10.85 -7.43 -11.09
CA GLU A 155 -11.16 -8.58 -11.96
C GLU A 155 -10.77 -8.41 -13.44
N TRP A 156 -10.66 -7.19 -13.94
CA TRP A 156 -10.29 -6.90 -15.34
C TRP A 156 -8.82 -6.54 -15.53
N ASP A 157 -7.98 -6.68 -14.51
CA ASP A 157 -6.53 -6.50 -14.69
C ASP A 157 -5.89 -7.64 -15.48
N GLU A 158 -4.71 -7.39 -16.06
CA GLU A 158 -4.01 -8.38 -16.90
C GLU A 158 -3.16 -9.36 -16.08
N LEU A 159 -2.65 -8.96 -14.92
CA LEU A 159 -1.66 -9.72 -14.18
C LEU A 159 -2.17 -10.34 -12.88
N ALA A 160 -3.24 -9.79 -12.31
CA ALA A 160 -3.88 -10.39 -11.15
C ALA A 160 -5.37 -10.62 -11.44
N SER A 161 -6.31 -10.14 -10.78
CA SER A 161 -7.73 -10.39 -11.11
C SER A 161 -8.47 -11.16 -10.02
N GLN A 162 -9.01 -10.43 -9.07
CA GLN A 162 -9.70 -11.04 -7.92
C GLN A 162 -11.04 -10.40 -7.59
N LEU A 163 -11.15 -9.06 -7.61
CA LEU A 163 -12.26 -8.32 -7.07
C LEU A 163 -13.09 -7.64 -8.15
N THR A 164 -14.40 -7.66 -8.01
CA THR A 164 -15.29 -6.80 -8.77
C THR A 164 -15.03 -5.32 -8.44
N THR A 165 -15.52 -4.41 -9.28
CA THR A 165 -15.42 -2.96 -9.02
C THR A 165 -15.99 -2.58 -7.65
N GLU A 166 -17.14 -3.16 -7.27
CA GLU A 166 -17.79 -2.89 -5.99
C GLU A 166 -16.95 -3.38 -4.80
N GLU A 167 -16.42 -4.60 -4.87
CA GLU A 167 -15.56 -5.18 -3.84
C GLU A 167 -14.24 -4.43 -3.71
N TRP A 168 -13.65 -4.00 -4.83
CA TRP A 168 -12.42 -3.21 -4.83
C TRP A 168 -12.61 -1.87 -4.11
N VAL A 169 -13.69 -1.14 -4.41
CA VAL A 169 -14.04 0.11 -3.70
C VAL A 169 -14.40 -0.15 -2.24
N GLU A 170 -15.04 -1.30 -1.95
CA GLU A 170 -15.35 -1.68 -0.57
C GLU A 170 -14.08 -1.90 0.27
N CYS A 171 -12.98 -2.36 -0.32
CA CYS A 171 -11.68 -2.42 0.38
C CYS A 171 -11.25 -1.04 0.89
N SER A 172 -11.35 -0.02 0.06
CA SER A 172 -11.07 1.37 0.45
C SER A 172 -11.97 1.82 1.60
N ARG A 173 -13.28 1.56 1.50
CA ARG A 173 -14.25 1.90 2.56
C ARG A 173 -13.91 1.23 3.89
N ILE A 174 -13.57 -0.06 3.85
CA ILE A 174 -13.20 -0.83 5.04
C ILE A 174 -11.96 -0.21 5.70
N VAL A 175 -10.90 0.06 4.93
CA VAL A 175 -9.64 0.59 5.48
C VAL A 175 -9.83 1.99 6.05
N TYR A 176 -10.47 2.91 5.32
CA TYR A 176 -10.65 4.27 5.82
C TYR A 176 -11.63 4.37 6.99
N SER A 177 -12.70 3.56 6.99
CA SER A 177 -13.60 3.48 8.14
C SER A 177 -12.88 2.92 9.37
N PHE A 178 -12.03 1.91 9.19
CA PHE A 178 -11.20 1.35 10.25
C PHE A 178 -10.29 2.41 10.89
N ILE A 179 -9.59 3.23 10.09
CA ILE A 179 -8.76 4.33 10.60
C ILE A 179 -9.61 5.32 11.39
N LYS A 180 -10.72 5.80 10.81
CA LYS A 180 -11.64 6.76 11.46
C LYS A 180 -12.18 6.24 12.77
N GLU A 181 -12.55 4.97 12.86
CA GLU A 181 -13.02 4.33 14.08
C GLU A 181 -11.94 4.32 15.18
N ILE A 182 -10.69 3.96 14.84
CA ILE A 182 -9.58 3.96 15.81
C ILE A 182 -9.32 5.37 16.32
N GLU A 183 -9.28 6.37 15.44
CA GLU A 183 -9.11 7.76 15.82
C GLU A 183 -10.20 8.23 16.79
N SER A 184 -11.44 7.88 16.51
CA SER A 184 -12.58 8.17 17.37
C SER A 184 -12.47 7.48 18.73
N GLN A 185 -12.05 6.22 18.78
CA GLN A 185 -11.93 5.43 20.01
C GLN A 185 -10.74 5.85 20.87
N THR A 186 -9.63 6.19 20.25
CA THR A 186 -8.37 6.50 20.94
C THR A 186 -8.18 7.99 21.20
N HIS A 187 -8.96 8.84 20.56
CA HIS A 187 -8.79 10.29 20.52
C HIS A 187 -7.39 10.71 20.04
N ARG A 188 -6.79 9.90 19.15
CA ARG A 188 -5.48 10.15 18.53
C ARG A 188 -5.61 10.07 17.02
N GLN A 189 -4.97 10.97 16.31
CA GLN A 189 -4.82 10.88 14.87
C GLN A 189 -3.84 9.76 14.52
N ILE A 190 -4.15 9.00 13.49
CA ILE A 190 -3.30 7.91 13.00
C ILE A 190 -2.66 8.35 11.68
N PRO A 191 -1.35 8.59 11.66
CA PRO A 191 -0.66 8.95 10.42
C PRO A 191 -0.96 7.91 9.33
N LEU A 192 -1.63 8.34 8.26
CA LEU A 192 -2.01 7.49 7.13
C LEU A 192 -1.32 7.96 5.86
N ILE A 193 -0.69 7.02 5.20
CA ILE A 193 -0.04 7.25 3.91
C ILE A 193 -0.69 6.35 2.86
N LEU A 194 -1.10 6.94 1.75
CA LEU A 194 -1.56 6.22 0.58
C LEU A 194 -0.40 6.05 -0.39
N ALA A 195 -0.16 4.84 -0.85
CA ALA A 195 0.82 4.54 -1.89
C ALA A 195 0.12 3.98 -3.12
N LEU A 196 0.46 4.53 -4.27
CA LEU A 196 -0.03 4.02 -5.54
C LEU A 196 0.64 2.66 -5.81
N PHE A 197 -0.15 1.63 -6.15
CA PHE A 197 0.35 0.29 -6.44
C PHE A 197 -0.15 -0.21 -7.79
N GLY A 198 -0.02 -1.50 -8.06
CA GLY A 198 -0.23 -2.12 -9.36
C GLY A 198 -1.45 -1.68 -10.16
N GLY A 199 -1.41 -1.92 -11.45
CA GLY A 199 -2.47 -1.65 -12.41
C GLY A 199 -1.90 -1.80 -13.83
N TYR A 200 -2.28 -2.90 -14.53
CA TYR A 200 -1.57 -3.37 -15.72
C TYR A 200 -2.48 -3.46 -16.96
N ARG A 201 -3.60 -2.73 -16.99
CA ARG A 201 -4.51 -2.62 -18.12
C ARG A 201 -3.88 -1.83 -19.28
N ARG A 202 -3.25 -2.52 -20.22
CA ARG A 202 -2.64 -1.90 -21.42
C ARG A 202 -3.66 -1.46 -22.46
N ASP A 203 -4.82 -2.12 -22.48
CA ASP A 203 -5.93 -1.84 -23.39
C ASP A 203 -6.78 -0.65 -22.93
N ASP A 204 -6.80 -0.38 -21.61
CA ASP A 204 -7.61 0.70 -21.03
C ASP A 204 -7.00 1.24 -19.73
N TYR A 205 -6.05 2.16 -19.89
CA TYR A 205 -5.39 2.80 -18.75
C TYR A 205 -6.34 3.73 -17.96
N ASN A 206 -7.43 4.21 -18.59
CA ASN A 206 -8.41 5.04 -17.90
C ASN A 206 -9.15 4.26 -16.81
N SER A 207 -9.41 2.96 -17.00
CA SER A 207 -9.97 2.10 -15.96
C SER A 207 -9.06 2.03 -14.72
N VAL A 208 -7.73 1.95 -14.90
CA VAL A 208 -6.76 1.98 -13.79
C VAL A 208 -6.83 3.31 -13.04
N LEU A 209 -6.81 4.42 -13.77
CA LEU A 209 -6.90 5.75 -13.18
C LEU A 209 -8.24 5.97 -12.47
N SER A 210 -9.31 5.42 -13.02
CA SER A 210 -10.65 5.52 -12.45
C SER A 210 -10.76 4.80 -11.10
N LEU A 211 -10.15 3.62 -10.96
CA LEU A 211 -10.06 2.90 -9.69
C LEU A 211 -9.27 3.72 -8.66
N HIS A 212 -8.06 4.14 -8.97
CA HIS A 212 -7.27 4.97 -8.03
C HIS A 212 -7.95 6.28 -7.67
N THR A 213 -8.70 6.89 -8.60
CA THR A 213 -9.53 8.07 -8.29
C THR A 213 -10.64 7.73 -7.29
N ALA A 214 -11.29 6.57 -7.44
CA ALA A 214 -12.31 6.11 -6.49
C ALA A 214 -11.75 5.88 -5.09
N ASP A 215 -10.53 5.34 -4.99
CA ASP A 215 -9.83 5.19 -3.71
C ASP A 215 -9.59 6.54 -3.03
N LEU A 216 -9.01 7.50 -3.76
CA LEU A 216 -8.77 8.86 -3.24
C LEU A 216 -10.06 9.57 -2.85
N VAL A 217 -11.12 9.47 -3.67
CA VAL A 217 -12.44 10.04 -3.34
C VAL A 217 -13.03 9.39 -2.09
N THR A 218 -12.89 8.08 -1.94
CA THR A 218 -13.35 7.36 -0.74
C THR A 218 -12.61 7.85 0.51
N CYS A 219 -11.29 8.06 0.41
CA CYS A 219 -10.49 8.66 1.47
C CYS A 219 -11.00 10.05 1.85
N LEU A 220 -11.17 10.94 0.86
CA LEU A 220 -11.66 12.32 1.08
C LEU A 220 -13.05 12.33 1.74
N ASN A 221 -13.95 11.46 1.32
CA ASN A 221 -15.29 11.39 1.88
C ASN A 221 -15.29 10.89 3.32
N ILE A 222 -14.54 9.83 3.62
CA ILE A 222 -14.58 9.19 4.94
C ILE A 222 -13.73 9.96 5.95
N LEU A 223 -12.48 10.29 5.60
CA LEU A 223 -11.53 10.88 6.55
C LEU A 223 -11.59 12.41 6.58
N CYS A 224 -11.75 13.05 5.43
CA CYS A 224 -11.73 14.51 5.33
C CYS A 224 -13.12 15.16 5.35
N GLY A 225 -14.20 14.35 5.42
CA GLY A 225 -15.57 14.84 5.54
C GLY A 225 -16.13 15.50 4.27
N HIS A 226 -15.55 15.21 3.10
CA HIS A 226 -16.11 15.62 1.82
C HIS A 226 -17.34 14.79 1.47
N ASN A 227 -18.11 15.24 0.49
CA ASN A 227 -19.25 14.52 -0.07
C ASN A 227 -19.18 14.59 -1.60
N ILE A 228 -18.24 13.83 -2.14
CA ILE A 228 -17.97 13.76 -3.57
C ILE A 228 -18.66 12.51 -4.11
N ASP A 229 -19.58 12.69 -5.06
CA ASP A 229 -20.20 11.59 -5.78
C ASP A 229 -19.28 11.15 -6.92
N TYR A 230 -18.76 9.92 -6.82
CA TYR A 230 -17.89 9.36 -7.83
C TYR A 230 -18.06 7.83 -7.89
N LEU A 231 -18.31 7.32 -9.07
CA LEU A 231 -18.32 5.90 -9.38
C LEU A 231 -17.22 5.61 -10.40
N PRO A 232 -16.34 4.64 -10.13
CA PRO A 232 -15.29 4.32 -11.09
C PRO A 232 -15.88 3.72 -12.37
N GLU A 233 -15.40 4.21 -13.51
CA GLU A 233 -15.72 3.68 -14.81
C GLU A 233 -14.65 2.64 -15.20
N VAL A 234 -15.00 1.36 -15.13
CA VAL A 234 -14.11 0.26 -15.48
C VAL A 234 -14.74 -0.53 -16.62
N THR A 235 -14.06 -0.59 -17.75
CA THR A 235 -14.56 -1.35 -18.91
C THR A 235 -14.12 -2.82 -18.81
N PRO A 236 -14.98 -3.78 -19.21
CA PRO A 236 -14.59 -5.18 -19.32
C PRO A 236 -13.38 -5.33 -20.26
N ARG A 237 -12.43 -6.18 -19.88
CA ARG A 237 -11.29 -6.48 -20.72
C ARG A 237 -11.71 -7.18 -22.00
N LYS A 238 -11.21 -6.72 -23.14
CA LYS A 238 -11.38 -7.45 -24.40
C LYS A 238 -10.47 -8.68 -24.37
N VAL A 239 -11.09 -9.84 -24.20
CA VAL A 239 -10.38 -11.11 -24.39
C VAL A 239 -10.10 -11.24 -25.89
N LEU A 240 -8.84 -11.10 -26.29
CA LEU A 240 -8.38 -11.33 -27.66
C LEU A 240 -8.22 -12.83 -27.92
#